data_4a5ba0e61f4ea47655c780a348c98245
#
_entry.id   4a5ba0e61f4ea47655c780a348c98245
#
_cell.length_a   1.000
_cell.length_b   1.000
_cell.length_c   1.000
_cell.angle_alpha   90.00
_cell.angle_beta   90.00
_cell.angle_gamma   90.00
#
_symmetry.space_group_name_H-M   'P 1'
#
loop_
_entity.id
_entity.type
_entity.pdbx_description
1 polymer ?
#
loop_
_entity_poly.entity_id
_entity_poly.type
_entity_poly.pdbx_seq_one_letter_code
_entity_poly.pdbx_strand_id
1 'polypeptide(L)'
;MEYSKIDKLGVNPSLLGFGCMRFPKKEDGTIDEVEAERMLDHAIESGVTYIDTAYPYHDGESEPFVGRVLKKYKREDFYLATKLPMFKIDSLEQAKEIFEEQMKRLDVDYVDFYLLHALNKDTWKKVIDLNIIPYCEELKKQGRIKNFGFSFHDDYEVFEEIINYRDWDFCQIQLNYIDTDIQAGMKGYKLTEEKNVPLVIMEPIKGGALASLSNDIEQVFTDYNPNVSISSWALRFVASLPNVKVVLSGMSTYDQVEDNLATFKEFKLLDQDEEKLVEKVANMIKAKTKNGCTGCRYCMPCPFGIDIPGNFKLWNEYGMLGLKDTAKRRYTNLGDAQAEFCKKCGKCEKLCPQSIQIREDLKQVAQDIKNL
;
A
#
# COMPACT_ATOMS: atom_id res chain seq x y z
N MET A 1 -22.35 3.06 -7.04
CA MET A 1 -21.12 3.23 -6.24
C MET A 1 -21.50 3.19 -4.77
N GLU A 2 -20.77 2.43 -3.98
CA GLU A 2 -20.93 2.40 -2.53
C GLU A 2 -20.19 3.58 -1.89
N TYR A 3 -20.77 4.19 -0.85
CA TYR A 3 -20.22 5.35 -0.14
C TYR A 3 -20.08 5.05 1.36
N SER A 4 -19.04 5.60 1.97
CA SER A 4 -18.72 5.39 3.40
C SER A 4 -18.89 6.67 4.19
N LYS A 5 -19.97 6.75 4.95
CA LYS A 5 -20.17 7.88 5.86
C LYS A 5 -19.13 7.88 6.98
N ILE A 6 -18.44 9.01 7.17
CA ILE A 6 -17.49 9.26 8.25
C ILE A 6 -18.05 10.35 9.14
N ASP A 7 -18.91 9.97 10.10
CA ASP A 7 -19.61 10.93 10.98
C ASP A 7 -18.66 11.87 11.73
N LYS A 8 -17.51 11.34 12.20
CA LYS A 8 -16.46 12.12 12.87
C LYS A 8 -15.97 13.31 12.03
N LEU A 9 -15.95 13.17 10.71
CA LEU A 9 -15.40 14.16 9.77
C LEU A 9 -16.49 14.92 9.00
N GLY A 10 -17.73 14.47 9.07
CA GLY A 10 -18.85 15.05 8.30
C GLY A 10 -18.73 14.85 6.78
N VAL A 11 -18.06 13.79 6.32
CA VAL A 11 -17.82 13.50 4.90
C VAL A 11 -18.38 12.13 4.51
N ASN A 12 -18.61 11.93 3.20
CA ASN A 12 -19.15 10.68 2.66
C ASN A 12 -18.44 10.29 1.36
N PRO A 13 -17.14 9.89 1.43
CA PRO A 13 -16.41 9.49 0.23
C PRO A 13 -16.94 8.17 -0.35
N SER A 14 -16.65 7.92 -1.63
CA SER A 14 -16.83 6.59 -2.23
C SER A 14 -15.92 5.58 -1.51
N LEU A 15 -16.43 4.37 -1.29
CA LEU A 15 -15.66 3.28 -0.67
C LEU A 15 -14.48 2.87 -1.55
N LEU A 16 -14.61 2.94 -2.89
CA LEU A 16 -13.47 2.87 -3.81
C LEU A 16 -12.82 4.25 -3.92
N GLY A 17 -11.51 4.33 -3.63
CA GLY A 17 -10.68 5.48 -3.91
C GLY A 17 -9.76 5.24 -5.10
N PHE A 18 -9.55 6.27 -5.94
CA PHE A 18 -8.62 6.20 -7.07
C PHE A 18 -7.20 6.57 -6.60
N GLY A 19 -6.29 5.58 -6.61
CA GLY A 19 -4.89 5.77 -6.25
C GLY A 19 -4.03 6.17 -7.46
N CYS A 20 -3.52 7.39 -7.49
CA CYS A 20 -2.79 7.98 -8.62
C CYS A 20 -1.31 7.57 -8.71
N MET A 21 -0.87 6.55 -7.97
CA MET A 21 0.51 6.05 -8.00
C MET A 21 0.81 5.14 -9.19
N ARG A 22 -0.22 4.61 -9.86
CA ARG A 22 -0.07 3.55 -10.87
C ARG A 22 -0.67 3.91 -12.23
N PHE A 23 -0.70 5.18 -12.57
CA PHE A 23 -1.12 5.59 -13.91
C PHE A 23 -0.34 4.84 -15.01
N PRO A 24 -0.98 4.57 -16.16
CA PRO A 24 -0.30 4.00 -17.31
C PRO A 24 0.90 4.87 -17.72
N LYS A 25 1.94 4.22 -18.22
CA LYS A 25 3.18 4.88 -18.62
C LYS A 25 3.46 4.64 -20.10
N LYS A 26 4.02 5.67 -20.75
CA LYS A 26 4.62 5.55 -22.08
C LYS A 26 5.94 4.78 -22.03
N GLU A 27 6.51 4.47 -23.17
CA GLU A 27 7.80 3.77 -23.29
C GLU A 27 8.96 4.54 -22.63
N ASP A 28 8.90 5.87 -22.60
CA ASP A 28 9.89 6.74 -21.94
C ASP A 28 9.73 6.82 -20.41
N GLY A 29 8.74 6.12 -19.83
CA GLY A 29 8.45 6.07 -18.40
C GLY A 29 7.59 7.21 -17.87
N THR A 30 7.21 8.20 -18.69
CA THR A 30 6.28 9.27 -18.32
C THR A 30 4.84 8.77 -18.26
N ILE A 31 3.95 9.53 -17.62
CA ILE A 31 2.52 9.21 -17.58
C ILE A 31 1.97 9.24 -19.02
N ASP A 32 1.23 8.21 -19.41
CA ASP A 32 0.35 8.29 -20.60
C ASP A 32 -0.88 9.11 -20.21
N GLU A 33 -0.77 10.43 -20.33
CA GLU A 33 -1.79 11.38 -19.88
C GLU A 33 -3.14 11.15 -20.56
N VAL A 34 -3.16 10.71 -21.82
CA VAL A 34 -4.41 10.48 -22.55
C VAL A 34 -5.19 9.32 -21.93
N GLU A 35 -4.52 8.19 -21.72
CA GLU A 35 -5.17 7.02 -21.13
C GLU A 35 -5.44 7.23 -19.61
N ALA A 36 -4.50 7.87 -18.88
CA ALA A 36 -4.69 8.17 -17.46
C ALA A 36 -5.85 9.13 -17.21
N GLU A 37 -6.03 10.16 -18.06
CA GLU A 37 -7.16 11.09 -17.99
C GLU A 37 -8.47 10.38 -18.28
N ARG A 38 -8.54 9.57 -19.34
CA ARG A 38 -9.71 8.75 -19.68
C ARG A 38 -10.13 7.83 -18.52
N MET A 39 -9.14 7.19 -17.86
CA MET A 39 -9.40 6.30 -16.71
C MET A 39 -9.92 7.08 -15.50
N LEU A 40 -9.33 8.22 -15.18
CA LEU A 40 -9.72 9.05 -14.05
C LEU A 40 -11.09 9.68 -14.25
N ASP A 41 -11.36 10.22 -15.45
CA ASP A 41 -12.67 10.76 -15.83
C ASP A 41 -13.75 9.69 -15.69
N HIS A 42 -13.54 8.51 -16.26
CA HIS A 42 -14.50 7.41 -16.19
C HIS A 42 -14.79 6.99 -14.74
N ALA A 43 -13.76 6.94 -13.87
CA ALA A 43 -13.94 6.64 -12.46
C ALA A 43 -14.79 7.71 -11.75
N ILE A 44 -14.50 9.00 -11.96
CA ILE A 44 -15.24 10.11 -11.35
C ILE A 44 -16.69 10.13 -11.85
N GLU A 45 -16.92 10.04 -13.15
CA GLU A 45 -18.27 9.98 -13.76
C GLU A 45 -19.07 8.75 -13.28
N SER A 46 -18.39 7.67 -12.90
CA SER A 46 -18.98 6.48 -12.30
C SER A 46 -19.23 6.60 -10.79
N GLY A 47 -18.90 7.74 -10.17
CA GLY A 47 -19.18 8.05 -8.77
C GLY A 47 -18.03 7.83 -7.80
N VAL A 48 -16.80 7.62 -8.27
CA VAL A 48 -15.61 7.67 -7.41
C VAL A 48 -15.36 9.12 -7.02
N THR A 49 -15.32 9.38 -5.71
CA THR A 49 -15.14 10.73 -5.18
C THR A 49 -13.84 10.92 -4.40
N TYR A 50 -13.12 9.86 -4.03
CA TYR A 50 -11.86 9.96 -3.30
C TYR A 50 -10.69 9.77 -4.25
N ILE A 51 -9.87 10.82 -4.42
CA ILE A 51 -8.70 10.84 -5.33
C ILE A 51 -7.45 11.01 -4.49
N ASP A 52 -6.55 10.01 -4.55
CA ASP A 52 -5.33 9.96 -3.73
C ASP A 52 -4.08 10.12 -4.59
N THR A 53 -3.31 11.15 -4.33
CA THR A 53 -1.99 11.38 -4.94
C THR A 53 -0.91 11.60 -3.88
N ALA A 54 0.31 11.88 -4.29
CA ALA A 54 1.40 12.29 -3.41
C ALA A 54 2.52 12.98 -4.18
N TYR A 55 3.25 13.83 -3.49
CA TYR A 55 4.37 14.62 -4.01
C TYR A 55 5.41 13.83 -4.84
N PRO A 56 5.85 12.59 -4.45
CA PRO A 56 6.86 11.84 -5.20
C PRO A 56 6.28 10.96 -6.32
N TYR A 57 4.96 10.84 -6.47
CA TYR A 57 4.37 9.91 -7.45
C TYR A 57 4.71 10.32 -8.87
N HIS A 58 5.10 9.34 -9.69
CA HIS A 58 5.55 9.56 -11.07
C HIS A 58 6.64 10.64 -11.17
N ASP A 59 7.65 10.54 -10.30
CA ASP A 59 8.78 11.49 -10.24
C ASP A 59 8.37 12.95 -10.03
N GLY A 60 7.18 13.15 -9.42
CA GLY A 60 6.59 14.46 -9.11
C GLY A 60 5.55 14.94 -10.11
N GLU A 61 5.28 14.19 -11.18
CA GLU A 61 4.32 14.56 -12.23
C GLU A 61 2.86 14.24 -11.89
N SER A 62 2.61 13.40 -10.88
CA SER A 62 1.24 12.99 -10.53
C SER A 62 0.38 14.17 -10.05
N GLU A 63 0.88 15.00 -9.15
CA GLU A 63 0.12 16.16 -8.64
C GLU A 63 -0.23 17.17 -9.74
N PRO A 64 0.70 17.61 -10.62
CA PRO A 64 0.38 18.50 -11.74
C PRO A 64 -0.64 17.90 -12.71
N PHE A 65 -0.52 16.61 -13.02
CA PHE A 65 -1.45 15.92 -13.90
C PHE A 65 -2.86 15.85 -13.27
N VAL A 66 -2.97 15.38 -12.02
CA VAL A 66 -4.25 15.30 -11.29
C VAL A 66 -4.91 16.67 -11.18
N GLY A 67 -4.12 17.73 -10.85
CA GLY A 67 -4.63 19.09 -10.78
C GLY A 67 -5.27 19.54 -12.11
N ARG A 68 -4.61 19.28 -13.25
CA ARG A 68 -5.18 19.60 -14.59
C ARG A 68 -6.48 18.87 -14.87
N VAL A 69 -6.53 17.59 -14.58
CA VAL A 69 -7.75 16.76 -14.84
C VAL A 69 -8.92 17.22 -13.97
N LEU A 70 -8.66 17.43 -12.67
CA LEU A 70 -9.72 17.79 -11.72
C LEU A 70 -10.34 19.17 -11.93
N LYS A 71 -9.71 20.08 -12.69
CA LYS A 71 -10.30 21.38 -13.07
C LYS A 71 -11.60 21.27 -13.87
N LYS A 72 -11.86 20.11 -14.48
CA LYS A 72 -13.11 19.86 -15.22
C LYS A 72 -14.33 19.66 -14.30
N TYR A 73 -14.08 19.37 -13.03
CA TYR A 73 -15.09 19.02 -12.03
C TYR A 73 -15.21 20.13 -10.99
N LYS A 74 -16.40 20.25 -10.38
CA LYS A 74 -16.58 21.18 -9.27
C LYS A 74 -15.79 20.68 -8.06
N ARG A 75 -15.15 21.60 -7.37
CA ARG A 75 -14.25 21.26 -6.24
C ARG A 75 -14.95 20.48 -5.10
N GLU A 76 -16.24 20.73 -4.92
CA GLU A 76 -17.11 20.06 -3.95
C GLU A 76 -17.55 18.63 -4.35
N ASP A 77 -17.35 18.22 -5.60
CA ASP A 77 -17.79 16.90 -6.09
C ASP A 77 -16.79 15.78 -5.77
N PHE A 78 -15.59 16.12 -5.27
CA PHE A 78 -14.56 15.14 -4.95
C PHE A 78 -13.78 15.51 -3.69
N TYR A 79 -13.21 14.48 -3.06
CA TYR A 79 -12.26 14.57 -1.96
C TYR A 79 -10.86 14.34 -2.50
N LEU A 80 -9.99 15.32 -2.31
CA LEU A 80 -8.59 15.27 -2.77
C LEU A 80 -7.67 14.97 -1.59
N ALA A 81 -6.84 13.93 -1.74
CA ALA A 81 -5.82 13.54 -0.78
C ALA A 81 -4.42 13.71 -1.37
N THR A 82 -3.52 14.36 -0.62
CA THR A 82 -2.07 14.34 -0.89
C THR A 82 -1.27 14.25 0.40
N LYS A 83 0.07 14.13 0.29
CA LYS A 83 0.89 13.69 1.41
C LYS A 83 2.20 14.47 1.50
N LEU A 84 2.56 14.90 2.72
CA LEU A 84 3.85 15.54 3.03
C LEU A 84 4.96 14.49 3.07
N PRO A 85 5.95 14.53 2.17
CA PRO A 85 6.97 13.47 2.03
C PRO A 85 8.05 13.58 3.11
N MET A 86 7.78 13.08 4.34
CA MET A 86 8.68 13.20 5.50
C MET A 86 10.12 12.72 5.26
N PHE A 87 10.31 11.77 4.35
CA PHE A 87 11.63 11.27 3.96
C PHE A 87 12.45 12.26 3.10
N LYS A 88 11.83 13.33 2.58
CA LYS A 88 12.49 14.40 1.82
C LYS A 88 12.68 15.69 2.63
N ILE A 89 12.22 15.75 3.88
CA ILE A 89 12.15 16.96 4.69
C ILE A 89 13.22 16.89 5.78
N ASP A 90 14.01 17.96 5.89
CA ASP A 90 15.04 18.10 6.92
C ASP A 90 14.87 19.39 7.76
N SER A 91 13.87 20.23 7.45
CA SER A 91 13.49 21.42 8.24
C SER A 91 12.01 21.73 8.11
N LEU A 92 11.48 22.50 9.08
CA LEU A 92 10.10 22.99 9.03
C LEU A 92 9.86 23.92 7.83
N GLU A 93 10.85 24.70 7.44
CA GLU A 93 10.77 25.59 6.28
C GLU A 93 10.59 24.79 4.99
N GLN A 94 11.33 23.70 4.79
CA GLN A 94 11.13 22.81 3.65
C GLN A 94 9.72 22.19 3.65
N ALA A 95 9.18 21.83 4.82
CA ALA A 95 7.81 21.34 4.90
C ALA A 95 6.80 22.37 4.41
N LYS A 96 7.00 23.65 4.75
CA LYS A 96 6.17 24.77 4.29
C LYS A 96 6.29 24.97 2.78
N GLU A 97 7.50 24.99 2.26
CA GLU A 97 7.78 25.14 0.82
C GLU A 97 7.13 24.02 0.02
N ILE A 98 7.28 22.78 0.45
CA ILE A 98 6.66 21.61 -0.20
C ILE A 98 5.13 21.71 -0.16
N PHE A 99 4.53 22.09 0.95
CA PHE A 99 3.08 22.28 1.02
C PHE A 99 2.58 23.33 0.01
N GLU A 100 3.23 24.48 -0.07
CA GLU A 100 2.84 25.51 -1.04
C GLU A 100 3.06 25.04 -2.49
N GLU A 101 4.13 24.29 -2.75
CA GLU A 101 4.37 23.67 -4.04
C GLU A 101 3.27 22.66 -4.40
N GLN A 102 2.81 21.83 -3.45
CA GLN A 102 1.71 20.89 -3.65
C GLN A 102 0.41 21.60 -4.02
N MET A 103 0.05 22.67 -3.29
CA MET A 103 -1.14 23.46 -3.62
C MET A 103 -1.06 24.05 -5.03
N LYS A 104 0.12 24.54 -5.43
CA LYS A 104 0.36 25.05 -6.78
C LYS A 104 0.30 23.95 -7.85
N ARG A 105 0.88 22.78 -7.60
CA ARG A 105 0.85 21.64 -8.53
C ARG A 105 -0.57 21.12 -8.75
N LEU A 106 -1.33 20.99 -7.67
CA LEU A 106 -2.73 20.56 -7.70
C LEU A 106 -3.67 21.66 -8.16
N ASP A 107 -3.21 22.93 -8.15
CA ASP A 107 -3.97 24.15 -8.48
C ASP A 107 -5.28 24.26 -7.67
N VAL A 108 -5.14 24.14 -6.34
CA VAL A 108 -6.23 24.20 -5.37
C VAL A 108 -5.86 25.07 -4.17
N ASP A 109 -6.87 25.67 -3.53
CA ASP A 109 -6.68 26.43 -2.29
C ASP A 109 -6.59 25.55 -1.04
N TYR A 110 -7.17 24.34 -1.09
CA TYR A 110 -7.20 23.40 0.00
C TYR A 110 -7.25 21.94 -0.49
N VAL A 111 -6.84 21.01 0.40
CA VAL A 111 -7.05 19.57 0.22
C VAL A 111 -7.94 19.02 1.34
N ASP A 112 -8.72 17.98 1.02
CA ASP A 112 -9.65 17.37 1.99
C ASP A 112 -8.95 16.45 2.97
N PHE A 113 -7.94 15.72 2.50
CA PHE A 113 -7.18 14.77 3.29
C PHE A 113 -5.69 15.02 3.11
N TYR A 114 -5.00 15.37 4.18
CA TYR A 114 -3.56 15.60 4.17
C TYR A 114 -2.86 14.63 5.10
N LEU A 115 -1.86 13.91 4.58
CA LEU A 115 -1.19 12.84 5.32
C LEU A 115 0.30 13.14 5.54
N LEU A 116 0.82 12.78 6.69
CA LEU A 116 2.26 12.57 6.83
C LEU A 116 2.62 11.27 6.09
N HIS A 117 3.50 11.38 5.08
CA HIS A 117 3.72 10.30 4.11
C HIS A 117 4.66 9.22 4.63
N ALA A 118 4.22 7.96 4.58
CA ALA A 118 5.02 6.76 4.82
C ALA A 118 5.76 6.79 6.15
N LEU A 119 5.04 7.06 7.24
CA LEU A 119 5.64 7.10 8.57
C LEU A 119 6.21 5.73 8.95
N ASN A 120 7.40 5.82 9.49
CA ASN A 120 8.16 4.77 10.17
C ASN A 120 8.87 5.39 11.38
N LYS A 121 9.61 4.61 12.14
CA LYS A 121 10.33 5.09 13.34
C LYS A 121 11.18 6.33 13.07
N ASP A 122 11.94 6.35 11.97
CA ASP A 122 12.86 7.45 11.66
C ASP A 122 12.12 8.72 11.21
N THR A 123 11.13 8.57 10.30
CA THR A 123 10.32 9.69 9.84
C THR A 123 9.40 10.21 10.94
N TRP A 124 8.91 9.35 11.84
CA TRP A 124 8.16 9.77 13.02
C TRP A 124 9.00 10.65 13.95
N LYS A 125 10.25 10.25 14.20
CA LYS A 125 11.18 11.08 14.97
C LYS A 125 11.36 12.47 14.31
N LYS A 126 11.51 12.55 12.99
CA LYS A 126 11.58 13.84 12.27
C LYS A 126 10.30 14.68 12.45
N VAL A 127 9.12 14.06 12.41
CA VAL A 127 7.84 14.75 12.64
C VAL A 127 7.84 15.48 13.97
N ILE A 128 8.35 14.83 15.03
CA ILE A 128 8.41 15.40 16.38
C ILE A 128 9.50 16.48 16.47
N ASP A 129 10.73 16.14 16.07
CA ASP A 129 11.88 17.04 16.18
C ASP A 129 11.70 18.35 15.40
N LEU A 130 11.03 18.32 14.25
CA LEU A 130 10.79 19.48 13.38
C LEU A 130 9.45 20.21 13.67
N ASN A 131 8.70 19.79 14.70
CA ASN A 131 7.41 20.39 15.03
C ASN A 131 6.41 20.42 13.86
N ILE A 132 6.33 19.34 13.07
CA ILE A 132 5.46 19.25 11.89
C ILE A 132 3.97 19.23 12.28
N ILE A 133 3.61 18.57 13.40
CA ILE A 133 2.20 18.47 13.85
C ILE A 133 1.60 19.86 14.14
N PRO A 134 2.23 20.74 14.94
CA PRO A 134 1.72 22.10 15.14
C PRO A 134 1.54 22.89 13.85
N TYR A 135 2.43 22.71 12.87
CA TYR A 135 2.32 23.35 11.57
C TYR A 135 1.09 22.84 10.80
N CYS A 136 0.88 21.52 10.71
CA CYS A 136 -0.30 20.96 10.06
C CYS A 136 -1.60 21.34 10.76
N GLU A 137 -1.61 21.44 12.10
CA GLU A 137 -2.75 21.95 12.85
C GLU A 137 -3.08 23.42 12.50
N GLU A 138 -2.06 24.23 12.29
CA GLU A 138 -2.26 25.61 11.84
C GLU A 138 -2.84 25.68 10.43
N LEU A 139 -2.35 24.83 9.49
CA LEU A 139 -2.94 24.69 8.16
C LEU A 139 -4.42 24.27 8.23
N LYS A 140 -4.76 23.37 9.18
CA LYS A 140 -6.15 22.94 9.41
C LYS A 140 -7.03 24.09 9.92
N LYS A 141 -6.56 24.90 10.86
CA LYS A 141 -7.26 26.09 11.34
C LYS A 141 -7.49 27.13 10.23
N GLN A 142 -6.52 27.28 9.34
CA GLN A 142 -6.61 28.15 8.16
C GLN A 142 -7.54 27.58 7.07
N GLY A 143 -7.99 26.33 7.20
CA GLY A 143 -8.83 25.66 6.23
C GLY A 143 -8.11 25.19 4.97
N ARG A 144 -6.75 25.24 4.96
CA ARG A 144 -5.89 24.78 3.85
C ARG A 144 -5.87 23.26 3.76
N ILE A 145 -6.05 22.56 4.87
CA ILE A 145 -6.32 21.12 4.93
C ILE A 145 -7.58 20.91 5.78
N LYS A 146 -8.45 19.97 5.37
CA LYS A 146 -9.70 19.71 6.11
C LYS A 146 -9.51 18.61 7.16
N ASN A 147 -8.86 17.52 6.78
CA ASN A 147 -8.59 16.38 7.66
C ASN A 147 -7.11 16.05 7.64
N PHE A 148 -6.53 15.85 8.84
CA PHE A 148 -5.10 15.60 9.02
C PHE A 148 -4.86 14.18 9.54
N GLY A 149 -4.08 13.40 8.80
CA GLY A 149 -3.78 12.01 9.09
C GLY A 149 -2.36 11.62 8.75
N PHE A 150 -2.13 10.32 8.65
CA PHE A 150 -0.82 9.77 8.26
C PHE A 150 -0.97 8.48 7.46
N SER A 151 0.01 8.16 6.62
CA SER A 151 0.21 6.82 6.05
C SER A 151 1.39 6.14 6.72
N PHE A 152 1.34 4.80 6.84
CA PHE A 152 2.23 4.06 7.71
C PHE A 152 2.88 2.86 7.03
N HIS A 153 4.20 2.67 7.28
CA HIS A 153 5.00 1.55 6.77
C HIS A 153 6.10 1.13 7.75
N ASP A 154 5.74 0.56 8.90
CA ASP A 154 6.67 0.02 9.90
C ASP A 154 5.99 -1.09 10.73
N ASP A 155 6.62 -1.57 11.78
CA ASP A 155 6.09 -2.56 12.69
C ASP A 155 4.97 -1.99 13.58
N TYR A 156 4.13 -2.89 14.13
CA TYR A 156 2.95 -2.52 14.92
C TYR A 156 3.27 -1.60 16.10
N GLU A 157 4.38 -1.81 16.79
CA GLU A 157 4.79 -1.02 17.97
C GLU A 157 4.95 0.46 17.64
N VAL A 158 5.49 0.77 16.45
CA VAL A 158 5.60 2.16 15.96
C VAL A 158 4.22 2.70 15.56
N PHE A 159 3.36 1.87 14.97
CA PHE A 159 1.97 2.25 14.68
C PHE A 159 1.22 2.63 15.95
N GLU A 160 1.33 1.81 17.00
CA GLU A 160 0.68 2.03 18.31
C GLU A 160 1.17 3.34 18.95
N GLU A 161 2.47 3.66 18.87
CA GLU A 161 3.01 4.93 19.34
C GLU A 161 2.38 6.11 18.59
N ILE A 162 2.34 6.07 17.26
CA ILE A 162 1.85 7.17 16.42
C ILE A 162 0.35 7.40 16.61
N ILE A 163 -0.45 6.33 16.58
CA ILE A 163 -1.92 6.48 16.70
C ILE A 163 -2.35 6.97 18.08
N ASN A 164 -1.56 6.69 19.14
CA ASN A 164 -1.81 7.15 20.50
C ASN A 164 -1.31 8.58 20.76
N TYR A 165 -0.50 9.16 19.87
CA TYR A 165 0.11 10.47 20.11
C TYR A 165 -0.91 11.62 20.13
N ARG A 166 -1.98 11.50 19.33
CA ARG A 166 -3.05 12.50 19.28
C ARG A 166 -4.37 11.89 18.78
N ASP A 167 -5.45 12.66 18.82
CA ASP A 167 -6.71 12.32 18.15
C ASP A 167 -6.58 12.62 16.65
N TRP A 168 -6.24 11.59 15.86
CA TRP A 168 -6.12 11.67 14.42
C TRP A 168 -7.48 11.69 13.74
N ASP A 169 -7.62 12.49 12.68
CA ASP A 169 -8.85 12.52 11.90
C ASP A 169 -9.03 11.20 11.13
N PHE A 170 -7.94 10.62 10.61
CA PHE A 170 -7.92 9.35 9.90
C PHE A 170 -6.48 8.81 9.82
N CYS A 171 -6.33 7.57 9.36
CA CYS A 171 -5.02 7.04 9.00
C CYS A 171 -5.12 6.12 7.76
N GLN A 172 -3.95 5.81 7.18
CA GLN A 172 -3.83 4.94 6.01
C GLN A 172 -2.80 3.86 6.29
N ILE A 173 -3.21 2.58 6.17
CA ILE A 173 -2.34 1.42 6.35
C ILE A 173 -2.41 0.47 5.17
N GLN A 174 -1.37 -0.33 4.99
CA GLN A 174 -1.40 -1.51 4.13
C GLN A 174 -2.20 -2.62 4.81
N LEU A 175 -3.16 -3.21 4.08
CA LEU A 175 -3.86 -4.41 4.51
C LEU A 175 -4.41 -5.19 3.31
N ASN A 176 -4.26 -6.51 3.33
CA ASN A 176 -4.88 -7.46 2.41
C ASN A 176 -4.96 -8.83 3.08
N TYR A 177 -5.65 -9.80 2.48
CA TYR A 177 -5.88 -11.09 3.11
C TYR A 177 -4.62 -11.97 3.29
N ILE A 178 -3.48 -11.59 2.69
CA ILE A 178 -2.18 -12.26 2.89
C ILE A 178 -1.38 -11.59 4.01
N ASP A 179 -1.40 -10.26 4.05
CA ASP A 179 -0.58 -9.44 4.96
C ASP A 179 -1.40 -9.00 6.19
N THR A 180 -2.03 -9.96 6.85
CA THR A 180 -2.84 -9.71 8.06
C THR A 180 -1.99 -9.46 9.31
N ASP A 181 -0.74 -9.94 9.31
CA ASP A 181 0.17 -9.90 10.45
C ASP A 181 1.46 -9.11 10.13
N ILE A 182 1.45 -8.30 9.05
CA ILE A 182 2.59 -7.52 8.58
C ILE A 182 2.30 -6.03 8.80
N GLN A 183 3.29 -5.27 9.23
CA GLN A 183 3.19 -3.84 9.56
C GLN A 183 2.12 -3.61 10.66
N ALA A 184 1.20 -2.67 10.46
CA ALA A 184 0.08 -2.49 11.38
C ALA A 184 -0.85 -3.71 11.42
N GLY A 185 -1.11 -4.33 10.26
CA GLY A 185 -1.91 -5.53 10.10
C GLY A 185 -3.31 -5.46 10.72
N MET A 186 -3.92 -6.62 10.99
CA MET A 186 -5.23 -6.70 11.67
C MET A 186 -5.18 -6.21 13.12
N LYS A 187 -4.01 -6.25 13.77
CA LYS A 187 -3.83 -5.71 15.12
C LYS A 187 -3.96 -4.18 15.09
N GLY A 188 -3.32 -3.53 14.12
CA GLY A 188 -3.46 -2.10 13.89
C GLY A 188 -4.88 -1.71 13.45
N TYR A 189 -5.52 -2.50 12.58
CA TYR A 189 -6.93 -2.31 12.23
C TYR A 189 -7.83 -2.24 13.48
N LYS A 190 -7.73 -3.22 14.40
CA LYS A 190 -8.52 -3.24 15.65
C LYS A 190 -8.25 -2.01 16.51
N LEU A 191 -7.00 -1.57 16.60
CA LEU A 191 -6.65 -0.36 17.35
C LEU A 191 -7.29 0.89 16.71
N THR A 192 -7.43 0.96 15.38
CA THR A 192 -8.15 2.07 14.74
C THR A 192 -9.64 2.07 15.09
N GLU A 193 -10.28 0.91 15.21
CA GLU A 193 -11.67 0.79 15.67
C GLU A 193 -11.82 1.29 17.12
N GLU A 194 -10.98 0.81 18.03
CA GLU A 194 -10.98 1.19 19.45
C GLU A 194 -10.79 2.70 19.63
N LYS A 195 -9.96 3.32 18.79
CA LYS A 195 -9.65 4.75 18.80
C LYS A 195 -10.66 5.60 18.02
N ASN A 196 -11.62 4.99 17.32
CA ASN A 196 -12.51 5.67 16.40
C ASN A 196 -11.76 6.54 15.37
N VAL A 197 -10.65 5.99 14.81
CA VAL A 197 -9.86 6.61 13.75
C VAL A 197 -10.26 5.98 12.43
N PRO A 198 -10.97 6.69 11.53
CA PRO A 198 -11.36 6.20 10.20
C PRO A 198 -10.16 5.70 9.40
N LEU A 199 -10.31 4.58 8.71
CA LEU A 199 -9.21 3.91 8.05
C LEU A 199 -9.33 3.95 6.53
N VAL A 200 -8.24 4.34 5.87
CA VAL A 200 -8.02 4.20 4.42
C VAL A 200 -7.07 3.02 4.20
N ILE A 201 -7.41 2.10 3.30
CA ILE A 201 -6.56 0.96 2.97
C ILE A 201 -5.76 1.23 1.70
N MET A 202 -4.45 1.00 1.77
CA MET A 202 -3.56 0.91 0.61
C MET A 202 -3.08 -0.54 0.40
N GLU A 203 -2.66 -0.86 -0.83
CA GLU A 203 -2.22 -2.21 -1.25
C GLU A 203 -3.25 -3.34 -1.01
N PRO A 204 -4.55 -3.12 -1.24
CA PRO A 204 -5.56 -4.15 -1.01
C PRO A 204 -5.33 -5.40 -1.87
N ILE A 205 -4.71 -5.24 -3.05
CA ILE A 205 -4.37 -6.32 -3.98
C ILE A 205 -2.85 -6.56 -4.08
N LYS A 206 -2.08 -6.13 -3.08
CA LYS A 206 -0.62 -6.35 -2.97
C LYS A 206 0.13 -5.99 -4.26
N GLY A 207 -0.13 -4.78 -4.79
CA GLY A 207 0.50 -4.28 -6.02
C GLY A 207 0.14 -5.08 -7.29
N GLY A 208 -1.01 -5.74 -7.31
CA GLY A 208 -1.53 -6.56 -8.41
C GLY A 208 -1.31 -8.07 -8.22
N ALA A 209 -0.50 -8.48 -7.23
CA ALA A 209 -0.19 -9.90 -7.02
C ALA A 209 -1.42 -10.76 -6.67
N LEU A 210 -2.45 -10.16 -6.05
CA LEU A 210 -3.68 -10.84 -5.70
C LEU A 210 -4.78 -10.75 -6.78
N ALA A 211 -4.47 -10.14 -7.92
CA ALA A 211 -5.35 -10.11 -9.08
C ALA A 211 -5.03 -11.21 -10.12
N SER A 212 -3.88 -11.88 -9.98
CA SER A 212 -3.46 -12.99 -10.85
C SER A 212 -2.72 -14.01 -9.99
N LEU A 213 -3.36 -15.09 -9.67
CA LEU A 213 -2.85 -16.19 -8.85
C LEU A 213 -2.48 -17.38 -9.75
N SER A 214 -1.93 -18.44 -9.16
CA SER A 214 -1.74 -19.69 -9.92
C SER A 214 -3.08 -20.39 -10.15
N ASN A 215 -3.22 -21.09 -11.28
CA ASN A 215 -4.47 -21.70 -11.72
C ASN A 215 -5.15 -22.56 -10.65
N ASP A 216 -4.37 -23.32 -9.87
CA ASP A 216 -4.89 -24.18 -8.77
C ASP A 216 -5.53 -23.37 -7.64
N ILE A 217 -5.08 -22.13 -7.45
CA ILE A 217 -5.63 -21.21 -6.44
C ILE A 217 -6.80 -20.41 -7.02
N GLU A 218 -6.67 -19.88 -8.25
CA GLU A 218 -7.77 -19.17 -8.92
C GLU A 218 -9.02 -20.05 -9.06
N GLN A 219 -8.82 -21.35 -9.33
CA GLN A 219 -9.91 -22.32 -9.47
C GLN A 219 -10.79 -22.38 -8.22
N VAL A 220 -10.22 -22.17 -7.02
CA VAL A 220 -10.99 -22.19 -5.77
C VAL A 220 -12.02 -21.05 -5.74
N PHE A 221 -11.64 -19.85 -6.22
CA PHE A 221 -12.57 -18.73 -6.33
C PHE A 221 -13.56 -18.90 -7.46
N THR A 222 -13.10 -19.35 -8.64
CA THR A 222 -13.96 -19.51 -9.82
C THR A 222 -14.96 -20.66 -9.68
N ASP A 223 -14.63 -21.73 -8.97
CA ASP A 223 -15.56 -22.81 -8.66
C ASP A 223 -16.69 -22.35 -7.73
N TYR A 224 -16.38 -21.40 -6.83
CA TYR A 224 -17.39 -20.84 -5.93
C TYR A 224 -18.28 -19.83 -6.65
N ASN A 225 -17.69 -18.89 -7.39
CA ASN A 225 -18.43 -17.89 -8.17
C ASN A 225 -17.66 -17.47 -9.43
N PRO A 226 -17.99 -18.02 -10.61
CA PRO A 226 -17.29 -17.72 -11.86
C PRO A 226 -17.56 -16.30 -12.41
N ASN A 227 -18.53 -15.57 -11.84
CA ASN A 227 -18.91 -14.23 -12.32
C ASN A 227 -18.19 -13.12 -11.54
N VAL A 228 -17.30 -13.45 -10.61
CA VAL A 228 -16.59 -12.51 -9.75
C VAL A 228 -15.10 -12.55 -10.09
N SER A 229 -14.49 -11.40 -10.36
CA SER A 229 -13.06 -11.33 -10.66
C SER A 229 -12.19 -11.72 -9.46
N ILE A 230 -10.97 -12.18 -9.73
CA ILE A 230 -10.03 -12.57 -8.66
C ILE A 230 -9.67 -11.36 -7.79
N SER A 231 -9.48 -10.17 -8.41
CA SER A 231 -9.18 -8.91 -7.69
C SER A 231 -10.31 -8.50 -6.74
N SER A 232 -11.56 -8.76 -7.11
CA SER A 232 -12.72 -8.37 -6.29
C SER A 232 -12.74 -9.05 -4.92
N TRP A 233 -12.24 -10.29 -4.79
CA TRP A 233 -12.12 -10.98 -3.50
C TRP A 233 -11.21 -10.22 -2.53
N ALA A 234 -10.08 -9.73 -3.02
CA ALA A 234 -9.14 -8.96 -2.21
C ALA A 234 -9.69 -7.56 -1.84
N LEU A 235 -10.37 -6.90 -2.79
CA LEU A 235 -11.01 -5.62 -2.54
C LEU A 235 -12.16 -5.75 -1.53
N ARG A 236 -13.03 -6.76 -1.71
CA ARG A 236 -14.15 -7.02 -0.79
C ARG A 236 -13.67 -7.43 0.60
N PHE A 237 -12.57 -8.16 0.72
CA PHE A 237 -12.00 -8.54 2.02
C PHE A 237 -11.75 -7.31 2.90
N VAL A 238 -11.02 -6.32 2.42
CA VAL A 238 -10.75 -5.11 3.20
C VAL A 238 -11.96 -4.18 3.29
N ALA A 239 -12.77 -4.10 2.24
CA ALA A 239 -13.98 -3.27 2.21
C ALA A 239 -15.08 -3.78 3.15
N SER A 240 -15.05 -5.07 3.53
CA SER A 240 -15.99 -5.67 4.49
C SER A 240 -15.67 -5.33 5.95
N LEU A 241 -14.52 -4.73 6.23
CA LEU A 241 -14.12 -4.34 7.58
C LEU A 241 -14.80 -3.02 7.97
N PRO A 242 -15.62 -2.96 9.04
CA PRO A 242 -16.50 -1.83 9.34
C PRO A 242 -15.83 -0.46 9.48
N ASN A 243 -14.57 -0.42 9.97
CA ASN A 243 -13.82 0.84 10.12
C ASN A 243 -13.07 1.27 8.86
N VAL A 244 -13.05 0.45 7.81
CA VAL A 244 -12.50 0.84 6.50
C VAL A 244 -13.50 1.78 5.82
N LYS A 245 -13.02 2.97 5.46
CA LYS A 245 -13.83 4.02 4.86
C LYS A 245 -13.48 4.27 3.39
N VAL A 246 -12.24 3.95 3.00
CA VAL A 246 -11.80 4.04 1.61
C VAL A 246 -10.83 2.89 1.33
N VAL A 247 -11.00 2.22 0.21
CA VAL A 247 -10.08 1.23 -0.34
C VAL A 247 -9.41 1.83 -1.57
N LEU A 248 -8.11 2.13 -1.46
CA LEU A 248 -7.36 2.71 -2.58
C LEU A 248 -6.95 1.63 -3.57
N SER A 249 -7.36 1.78 -4.80
CA SER A 249 -6.87 0.96 -5.91
C SER A 249 -6.06 1.82 -6.88
N GLY A 250 -4.80 1.40 -7.11
CA GLY A 250 -3.96 1.93 -8.18
C GLY A 250 -4.20 1.10 -9.45
N MET A 251 -4.83 1.70 -10.45
CA MET A 251 -5.19 1.06 -11.71
C MET A 251 -4.29 1.56 -12.83
N SER A 252 -3.82 0.65 -13.68
CA SER A 252 -2.88 0.94 -14.78
C SER A 252 -3.48 0.68 -16.16
N THR A 253 -4.71 0.13 -16.20
CA THR A 253 -5.46 -0.11 -17.45
C THR A 253 -6.93 0.23 -17.25
N TYR A 254 -7.61 0.54 -18.35
CA TYR A 254 -9.04 0.83 -18.34
C TYR A 254 -9.87 -0.36 -17.83
N ASP A 255 -9.48 -1.58 -18.22
CA ASP A 255 -10.18 -2.80 -17.78
C ASP A 255 -10.12 -3.00 -16.26
N GLN A 256 -9.00 -2.59 -15.61
CA GLN A 256 -8.91 -2.61 -14.15
C GLN A 256 -9.85 -1.59 -13.50
N VAL A 257 -10.07 -0.43 -14.14
CA VAL A 257 -11.06 0.55 -13.67
C VAL A 257 -12.46 -0.04 -13.77
N GLU A 258 -12.83 -0.64 -14.91
CA GLU A 258 -14.14 -1.28 -15.11
C GLU A 258 -14.40 -2.39 -14.08
N ASP A 259 -13.42 -3.28 -13.85
CA ASP A 259 -13.53 -4.38 -12.89
C ASP A 259 -13.74 -3.87 -11.45
N ASN A 260 -12.96 -2.87 -11.04
CA ASN A 260 -13.10 -2.29 -9.72
C ASN A 260 -14.44 -1.53 -9.58
N LEU A 261 -14.85 -0.78 -10.60
CA LEU A 261 -16.16 -0.11 -10.61
C LEU A 261 -17.29 -1.13 -10.52
N ALA A 262 -17.23 -2.25 -11.24
CA ALA A 262 -18.23 -3.31 -11.14
C ALA A 262 -18.33 -3.85 -9.71
N THR A 263 -17.18 -4.09 -9.06
CA THR A 263 -17.12 -4.57 -7.66
C THR A 263 -17.81 -3.60 -6.69
N PHE A 264 -17.59 -2.28 -6.84
CA PHE A 264 -18.10 -1.28 -5.88
C PHE A 264 -19.44 -0.65 -6.26
N LYS A 265 -19.93 -0.82 -7.50
CA LYS A 265 -21.30 -0.41 -7.89
C LYS A 265 -22.36 -1.33 -7.29
N GLU A 266 -22.06 -2.62 -7.20
CA GLU A 266 -22.94 -3.65 -6.62
C GLU A 266 -22.28 -4.29 -5.38
N PHE A 267 -21.65 -3.45 -4.56
CA PHE A 267 -20.88 -3.90 -3.41
C PHE A 267 -21.70 -4.77 -2.46
N LYS A 268 -21.14 -5.91 -2.10
CA LYS A 268 -21.65 -6.81 -1.06
C LYS A 268 -20.52 -7.15 -0.10
N LEU A 269 -20.79 -7.05 1.18
CA LEU A 269 -19.90 -7.55 2.22
C LEU A 269 -19.63 -9.04 1.98
N LEU A 270 -18.46 -9.51 2.36
CA LEU A 270 -18.21 -10.94 2.41
C LEU A 270 -19.13 -11.57 3.45
N ASP A 271 -19.81 -12.66 3.08
CA ASP A 271 -20.50 -13.49 4.05
C ASP A 271 -19.54 -14.49 4.72
N GLN A 272 -20.02 -15.23 5.73
CA GLN A 272 -19.19 -16.16 6.48
C GLN A 272 -18.54 -17.27 5.65
N ASP A 273 -19.19 -17.72 4.56
CA ASP A 273 -18.64 -18.76 3.70
C ASP A 273 -17.60 -18.18 2.74
N GLU A 274 -17.82 -16.96 2.25
CA GLU A 274 -16.86 -16.19 1.47
C GLU A 274 -15.61 -15.82 2.31
N GLU A 275 -15.77 -15.44 3.59
CA GLU A 275 -14.64 -15.20 4.51
C GLU A 275 -13.78 -16.47 4.69
N LYS A 276 -14.41 -17.63 4.92
CA LYS A 276 -13.70 -18.91 5.00
C LYS A 276 -13.00 -19.29 3.70
N LEU A 277 -13.62 -18.96 2.56
CA LEU A 277 -13.03 -19.20 1.25
C LEU A 277 -11.77 -18.35 1.05
N VAL A 278 -11.82 -17.06 1.38
CA VAL A 278 -10.66 -16.15 1.33
C VAL A 278 -9.56 -16.64 2.28
N GLU A 279 -9.90 -17.06 3.50
CA GLU A 279 -8.95 -17.64 4.45
C GLU A 279 -8.28 -18.91 3.90
N LYS A 280 -9.08 -19.81 3.30
CA LYS A 280 -8.56 -21.02 2.64
C LYS A 280 -7.54 -20.65 1.55
N VAL A 281 -7.89 -19.71 0.68
CA VAL A 281 -7.00 -19.23 -0.40
C VAL A 281 -5.74 -18.59 0.18
N ALA A 282 -5.86 -17.74 1.19
CA ALA A 282 -4.71 -17.16 1.89
C ALA A 282 -3.75 -18.24 2.41
N ASN A 283 -4.29 -19.30 3.03
CA ASN A 283 -3.50 -20.41 3.53
C ASN A 283 -2.84 -21.22 2.40
N MET A 284 -3.52 -21.42 1.27
CA MET A 284 -2.93 -22.07 0.09
C MET A 284 -1.76 -21.27 -0.49
N ILE A 285 -1.88 -19.93 -0.56
CA ILE A 285 -0.80 -19.05 -1.01
C ILE A 285 0.36 -19.11 -0.02
N LYS A 286 0.09 -18.96 1.28
CA LYS A 286 1.11 -19.01 2.35
C LYS A 286 1.85 -20.37 2.37
N ALA A 287 1.17 -21.46 2.07
CA ALA A 287 1.78 -22.80 1.99
C ALA A 287 2.83 -22.94 0.86
N LYS A 288 2.82 -22.05 -0.14
CA LYS A 288 3.84 -22.01 -1.20
C LYS A 288 5.14 -21.28 -0.77
N THR A 289 5.23 -20.85 0.48
CA THR A 289 6.46 -20.28 1.08
C THR A 289 7.60 -21.30 1.02
N LYS A 290 8.76 -20.88 0.55
CA LYS A 290 9.90 -21.78 0.28
C LYS A 290 10.66 -22.19 1.55
N ASN A 291 10.74 -21.30 2.53
CA ASN A 291 11.28 -21.62 3.86
C ASN A 291 10.65 -20.77 4.98
N GLY A 292 10.87 -21.18 6.23
CA GLY A 292 10.30 -20.56 7.42
C GLY A 292 11.05 -19.31 7.93
N CYS A 293 11.74 -18.55 7.08
CA CYS A 293 12.44 -17.34 7.52
C CYS A 293 11.45 -16.25 7.97
N THR A 294 11.57 -15.81 9.24
CA THR A 294 10.76 -14.76 9.84
C THR A 294 11.38 -13.36 9.71
N GLY A 295 12.56 -13.24 9.10
CA GLY A 295 13.26 -11.96 8.97
C GLY A 295 13.86 -11.42 10.27
N CYS A 296 13.98 -12.21 11.32
CA CYS A 296 14.44 -11.81 12.67
C CYS A 296 15.90 -11.29 12.74
N ARG A 297 16.68 -11.50 11.68
CA ARG A 297 18.07 -11.03 11.51
C ARG A 297 19.12 -11.55 12.50
N TYR A 298 18.84 -12.55 13.33
CA TYR A 298 19.84 -13.16 14.22
C TYR A 298 21.05 -13.75 13.46
N CYS A 299 20.86 -14.15 12.20
CA CYS A 299 21.92 -14.59 11.30
C CYS A 299 22.81 -13.45 10.76
N MET A 300 22.52 -12.20 11.10
CA MET A 300 23.24 -11.00 10.64
C MET A 300 24.11 -10.40 11.75
N PRO A 301 25.23 -9.72 11.40
CA PRO A 301 25.76 -9.56 10.04
C PRO A 301 26.42 -10.82 9.50
N CYS A 302 26.22 -11.11 8.21
CA CYS A 302 26.99 -12.16 7.55
C CYS A 302 28.46 -11.70 7.36
N PRO A 303 29.49 -12.49 7.74
CA PRO A 303 30.89 -12.07 7.59
C PRO A 303 31.36 -11.91 6.13
N PHE A 304 30.52 -12.35 5.17
CA PHE A 304 30.79 -12.24 3.74
C PHE A 304 29.78 -11.31 3.04
N GLY A 305 29.03 -10.50 3.78
CA GLY A 305 28.16 -9.46 3.24
C GLY A 305 26.80 -9.92 2.69
N ILE A 306 26.45 -11.21 2.79
CA ILE A 306 25.17 -11.71 2.25
C ILE A 306 24.00 -11.18 3.07
N ASP A 307 23.00 -10.57 2.42
CA ASP A 307 21.73 -10.25 3.09
C ASP A 307 20.82 -11.49 3.12
N ILE A 308 21.06 -12.36 4.09
CA ILE A 308 20.37 -13.65 4.23
C ILE A 308 18.85 -13.46 4.30
N PRO A 309 18.30 -12.60 5.19
CA PRO A 309 16.86 -12.38 5.27
C PRO A 309 16.26 -11.76 4.00
N GLY A 310 17.00 -10.85 3.34
CA GLY A 310 16.57 -10.23 2.08
C GLY A 310 16.44 -11.25 0.96
N ASN A 311 17.41 -12.16 0.82
CA ASN A 311 17.37 -13.25 -0.15
C ASN A 311 16.17 -14.19 0.11
N PHE A 312 15.92 -14.55 1.37
CA PHE A 312 14.79 -15.44 1.70
C PHE A 312 13.44 -14.74 1.54
N LYS A 313 13.35 -13.46 1.87
CA LYS A 313 12.12 -12.67 1.67
C LYS A 313 11.69 -12.68 0.20
N LEU A 314 12.59 -12.34 -0.72
CA LEU A 314 12.28 -12.33 -2.16
C LEU A 314 11.95 -13.74 -2.69
N TRP A 315 12.63 -14.78 -2.21
CA TRP A 315 12.39 -16.16 -2.62
C TRP A 315 11.04 -16.69 -2.12
N ASN A 316 10.68 -16.39 -0.87
CA ASN A 316 9.37 -16.70 -0.31
C ASN A 316 8.25 -15.98 -1.04
N GLU A 317 8.41 -14.68 -1.33
CA GLU A 317 7.44 -13.90 -2.12
C GLU A 317 7.29 -14.48 -3.52
N TYR A 318 8.37 -14.88 -4.16
CA TYR A 318 8.33 -15.57 -5.45
C TYR A 318 7.58 -16.90 -5.34
N GLY A 319 7.86 -17.70 -4.32
CA GLY A 319 7.16 -18.97 -4.09
C GLY A 319 5.65 -18.80 -3.92
N MET A 320 5.24 -17.82 -3.13
CA MET A 320 3.84 -17.51 -2.86
C MET A 320 3.10 -16.92 -4.08
N LEU A 321 3.72 -15.99 -4.78
CA LEU A 321 3.04 -15.10 -5.73
C LEU A 321 3.41 -15.35 -7.19
N GLY A 322 4.47 -16.12 -7.47
CA GLY A 322 4.92 -16.41 -8.83
C GLY A 322 5.49 -15.23 -9.63
N LEU A 323 5.75 -14.09 -8.98
CA LEU A 323 6.18 -12.83 -9.64
C LEU A 323 7.64 -12.88 -10.08
N LYS A 324 7.92 -13.55 -11.21
CA LYS A 324 9.27 -13.81 -11.74
C LYS A 324 10.10 -12.54 -11.94
N ASP A 325 9.58 -11.58 -12.68
CA ASP A 325 10.32 -10.35 -13.03
C ASP A 325 10.63 -9.50 -11.77
N THR A 326 9.71 -9.47 -10.81
CA THR A 326 9.95 -8.80 -9.53
C THR A 326 11.03 -9.50 -8.73
N ALA A 327 11.02 -10.84 -8.69
CA ALA A 327 12.04 -11.62 -8.02
C ALA A 327 13.43 -11.39 -8.66
N LYS A 328 13.53 -11.46 -10.00
CA LYS A 328 14.78 -11.16 -10.73
C LYS A 328 15.31 -9.76 -10.42
N ARG A 329 14.47 -8.74 -10.57
CA ARG A 329 14.85 -7.34 -10.31
C ARG A 329 15.33 -7.14 -8.88
N ARG A 330 14.58 -7.63 -7.88
CA ARG A 330 14.97 -7.50 -6.47
C ARG A 330 16.26 -8.24 -6.16
N TYR A 331 16.45 -9.44 -6.73
CA TYR A 331 17.69 -10.18 -6.56
C TYR A 331 18.88 -9.42 -7.14
N THR A 332 18.76 -8.89 -8.37
CA THR A 332 19.80 -8.07 -8.99
C THR A 332 20.16 -6.86 -8.15
N ASN A 333 19.17 -6.20 -7.53
CA ASN A 333 19.38 -5.04 -6.68
C ASN A 333 20.14 -5.36 -5.36
N LEU A 334 20.23 -6.62 -4.96
CA LEU A 334 21.07 -7.01 -3.82
C LEU A 334 22.58 -6.91 -4.10
N GLY A 335 23.00 -6.84 -5.38
CA GLY A 335 24.40 -6.72 -5.75
C GLY A 335 25.28 -7.81 -5.11
N ASP A 336 26.34 -7.41 -4.41
CA ASP A 336 27.27 -8.32 -3.72
C ASP A 336 26.65 -9.05 -2.52
N ALA A 337 25.44 -8.68 -2.09
CA ALA A 337 24.71 -9.34 -1.00
C ALA A 337 23.82 -10.51 -1.47
N GLN A 338 23.92 -10.90 -2.73
CA GLN A 338 23.17 -12.02 -3.34
C GLN A 338 23.59 -13.38 -2.74
N ALA A 339 22.64 -14.32 -2.79
CA ALA A 339 22.81 -15.69 -2.27
C ALA A 339 23.97 -16.47 -2.90
N GLU A 340 24.26 -16.23 -4.18
CA GLU A 340 25.34 -16.91 -4.93
C GLU A 340 26.74 -16.64 -4.36
N PHE A 341 26.94 -15.52 -3.68
CA PHE A 341 28.25 -15.18 -3.05
C PHE A 341 28.45 -15.83 -1.69
N CYS A 342 27.53 -16.66 -1.21
CA CYS A 342 27.62 -17.38 0.06
C CYS A 342 28.85 -18.31 0.10
N LYS A 343 29.73 -18.10 1.08
CA LYS A 343 30.95 -18.92 1.29
C LYS A 343 30.72 -20.18 2.14
N LYS A 344 29.47 -20.52 2.44
CA LYS A 344 29.02 -21.74 3.16
C LYS A 344 29.69 -21.96 4.52
N CYS A 345 30.06 -20.90 5.22
CA CYS A 345 30.81 -21.00 6.50
C CYS A 345 29.96 -21.54 7.68
N GLY A 346 28.62 -21.58 7.57
CA GLY A 346 27.72 -22.17 8.56
C GLY A 346 27.50 -21.39 9.85
N LYS A 347 28.04 -20.16 10.00
CA LYS A 347 27.88 -19.35 11.23
C LYS A 347 26.39 -18.96 11.43
N CYS A 348 25.69 -18.61 10.36
CA CYS A 348 24.29 -18.17 10.37
C CYS A 348 23.32 -19.25 10.86
N GLU A 349 23.55 -20.52 10.52
CA GLU A 349 22.67 -21.64 10.90
C GLU A 349 22.66 -21.89 12.40
N LYS A 350 23.82 -21.68 13.07
CA LYS A 350 23.95 -21.81 14.53
C LYS A 350 23.14 -20.76 15.29
N LEU A 351 22.83 -19.65 14.64
CA LEU A 351 22.12 -18.50 15.22
C LEU A 351 20.65 -18.44 14.81
N CYS A 352 20.22 -19.33 13.90
CA CYS A 352 18.86 -19.30 13.39
C CYS A 352 17.86 -19.96 14.35
N PRO A 353 16.92 -19.22 14.97
CA PRO A 353 15.94 -19.79 15.88
C PRO A 353 14.92 -20.70 15.17
N GLN A 354 14.80 -20.57 13.84
CA GLN A 354 13.92 -21.40 13.01
C GLN A 354 14.60 -22.67 12.48
N SER A 355 15.88 -22.90 12.84
CA SER A 355 16.67 -24.07 12.40
C SER A 355 16.71 -24.26 10.87
N ILE A 356 16.70 -23.15 10.11
CA ILE A 356 16.74 -23.16 8.64
C ILE A 356 18.11 -23.64 8.17
N GLN A 357 18.13 -24.49 7.15
CA GLN A 357 19.36 -24.93 6.46
C GLN A 357 19.86 -23.83 5.50
N ILE A 358 20.28 -22.71 6.08
CA ILE A 358 20.53 -21.44 5.37
C ILE A 358 21.47 -21.61 4.18
N ARG A 359 22.52 -22.43 4.29
CA ARG A 359 23.49 -22.64 3.21
C ARG A 359 22.90 -23.33 1.98
N GLU A 360 22.05 -24.35 2.23
CA GLU A 360 21.39 -25.07 1.14
C GLU A 360 20.26 -24.22 0.55
N ASP A 361 19.49 -23.54 1.39
CA ASP A 361 18.43 -22.65 0.91
C ASP A 361 18.96 -21.45 0.11
N LEU A 362 20.10 -20.84 0.51
CA LEU A 362 20.75 -19.79 -0.29
C LEU A 362 21.22 -20.33 -1.64
N LYS A 363 21.75 -21.56 -1.69
CA LYS A 363 22.10 -22.19 -2.97
C LYS A 363 20.86 -22.38 -3.84
N GLN A 364 19.74 -22.81 -3.25
CA GLN A 364 18.48 -22.98 -3.97
C GLN A 364 17.92 -21.64 -4.45
N VAL A 365 17.98 -20.56 -3.64
CA VAL A 365 17.64 -19.19 -4.08
C VAL A 365 18.38 -18.82 -5.35
N ALA A 366 19.73 -18.97 -5.34
CA ALA A 366 20.55 -18.62 -6.51
C ALA A 366 20.18 -19.43 -7.73
N GLN A 367 19.89 -20.73 -7.58
CA GLN A 367 19.48 -21.61 -8.68
C GLN A 367 18.09 -21.25 -9.22
N ASP A 368 17.09 -21.10 -8.33
CA ASP A 368 15.73 -20.77 -8.72
C ASP A 368 15.66 -19.43 -9.47
N ILE A 369 16.31 -18.39 -8.93
CA ILE A 369 16.29 -17.06 -9.57
C ILE A 369 17.00 -17.06 -10.93
N LYS A 370 18.10 -17.81 -11.05
CA LYS A 370 18.82 -17.95 -12.33
C LYS A 370 17.99 -18.64 -13.40
N ASN A 371 17.09 -19.54 -13.01
CA ASN A 371 16.24 -20.31 -13.91
C ASN A 371 14.89 -19.62 -14.25
N LEU A 372 14.61 -18.45 -13.69
CA LEU A 372 13.43 -17.66 -14.04
C LEU A 372 13.56 -17.00 -15.41
#